data_9d0cb9088af7664e7ee189c54a1cd3ee
#
_entry.id   9d0cb9088af7664e7ee189c54a1cd3ee
#
_cell.length_a   1.000
_cell.length_b   1.000
_cell.length_c   1.000
_cell.angle_alpha   90.00
_cell.angle_beta   90.00
_cell.angle_gamma   90.00
#
_symmetry.space_group_name_H-M   'P 1'
#
loop_
_entity.id
_entity.type
_entity.pdbx_description
1 polymer ?
#
loop_
_entity_poly.entity_id
_entity_poly.type
_entity_poly.pdbx_seq_one_letter_code
_entity_poly.pdbx_strand_id
1 'polypeptide(L)'
;MLFRSGCAGQYAAAIQVSDTKDGALEVQFDGEALSRAAITRMEKVLTSVELRSGIPRSSVGGFATHQPNPRLVALLAKQCGVSPNTFPPVARVSGNLGSSTCGAALHEALRIAEKQSRDNLRPIFLASLGPGLLFGGGWLTPRD
;
A
#
# COMPACT_ATOMS: atom_id res chain seq x y z
N MET A 1 8.83 1.79 15.52
CA MET A 1 7.84 1.75 14.41
C MET A 1 6.71 2.73 14.74
N LEU A 2 6.42 3.68 13.86
CA LEU A 2 5.27 4.57 13.98
C LEU A 2 4.16 4.07 13.04
N PHE A 3 2.96 3.86 13.57
CA PHE A 3 1.83 3.30 12.83
C PHE A 3 0.61 4.20 12.92
N ARG A 4 -0.16 4.28 11.84
CA ARG A 4 -1.46 4.94 11.76
C ARG A 4 -2.46 4.05 11.06
N SER A 5 -3.67 4.02 11.58
CA SER A 5 -4.79 3.29 11.00
C SER A 5 -6.07 4.10 11.06
N GLY A 6 -7.04 3.72 10.27
CA GLY A 6 -8.36 4.31 10.24
C GLY A 6 -9.32 3.46 9.43
N CYS A 7 -10.57 3.89 9.42
CA CYS A 7 -11.66 3.27 8.69
C CYS A 7 -12.38 4.32 7.84
N ALA A 8 -12.85 3.92 6.67
CA ALA A 8 -13.66 4.74 5.78
C ALA A 8 -14.94 3.98 5.38
N GLY A 9 -15.78 3.70 6.38
CA GLY A 9 -16.98 2.88 6.24
C GLY A 9 -17.97 3.33 5.16
N GLN A 10 -17.92 4.60 4.73
CA GLN A 10 -18.71 5.10 3.59
C GLN A 10 -18.41 4.39 2.27
N TYR A 11 -17.31 3.66 2.17
CA TYR A 11 -16.96 2.84 1.01
C TYR A 11 -17.18 1.34 1.23
N ALA A 12 -17.85 0.95 2.30
CA ALA A 12 -18.12 -0.47 2.60
C ALA A 12 -18.88 -1.17 1.46
N ALA A 13 -19.79 -0.45 0.78
CA ALA A 13 -20.53 -0.95 -0.37
C ALA A 13 -19.70 -1.12 -1.65
N ALA A 14 -18.47 -0.62 -1.69
CA ALA A 14 -17.60 -0.76 -2.87
C ALA A 14 -17.03 -2.18 -3.04
N ILE A 15 -17.18 -3.03 -2.03
CA ILE A 15 -16.93 -4.48 -2.11
C ILE A 15 -18.15 -5.18 -1.54
N GLN A 16 -18.85 -5.94 -2.36
CA GLN A 16 -20.03 -6.69 -1.96
C GLN A 16 -19.81 -8.17 -2.23
N VAL A 17 -20.28 -8.98 -1.31
CA VAL A 17 -20.31 -10.44 -1.44
C VAL A 17 -21.76 -10.88 -1.35
N SER A 18 -22.23 -11.63 -2.33
CA SER A 18 -23.60 -12.15 -2.38
C SER A 18 -23.61 -13.60 -2.78
N ASP A 19 -24.62 -14.33 -2.33
CA ASP A 19 -24.88 -15.68 -2.80
C ASP A 19 -25.53 -15.64 -4.18
N THR A 20 -25.06 -16.46 -5.07
CA THR A 20 -25.70 -16.71 -6.36
C THR A 20 -26.80 -17.75 -6.22
N LYS A 21 -27.73 -17.82 -7.17
CA LYS A 21 -28.87 -18.76 -7.13
C LYS A 21 -28.46 -20.24 -7.12
N ASP A 22 -27.26 -20.54 -7.56
CA ASP A 22 -26.65 -21.89 -7.59
C ASP A 22 -25.77 -22.17 -6.35
N GLY A 23 -25.77 -21.27 -5.36
CA GLY A 23 -25.04 -21.42 -4.11
C GLY A 23 -23.56 -21.07 -4.18
N ALA A 24 -23.11 -20.45 -5.27
CA ALA A 24 -21.77 -19.90 -5.36
C ALA A 24 -21.68 -18.50 -4.70
N LEU A 25 -20.48 -18.06 -4.36
CA LEU A 25 -20.24 -16.70 -3.88
C LEU A 25 -19.84 -15.80 -5.05
N GLU A 26 -20.55 -14.70 -5.19
CA GLU A 26 -20.18 -13.62 -6.12
C GLU A 26 -19.57 -12.47 -5.36
N VAL A 27 -18.40 -11.99 -5.84
CA VAL A 27 -17.73 -10.81 -5.28
C VAL A 27 -17.77 -9.68 -6.31
N GLN A 28 -18.45 -8.60 -5.99
CA GLN A 28 -18.53 -7.41 -6.83
C GLN A 28 -17.63 -6.30 -6.29
N PHE A 29 -16.92 -5.63 -7.19
CA PHE A 29 -16.01 -4.53 -6.87
C PHE A 29 -16.38 -3.27 -7.64
N ASP A 30 -16.61 -2.15 -6.94
CA ASP A 30 -16.53 -0.83 -7.53
C ASP A 30 -15.06 -0.40 -7.60
N GLY A 31 -14.38 -0.80 -8.68
CA GLY A 31 -12.95 -0.55 -8.86
C GLY A 31 -12.59 0.93 -8.94
N GLU A 32 -13.52 1.78 -9.38
CA GLU A 32 -13.27 3.23 -9.46
C GLU A 32 -13.36 3.88 -8.08
N ALA A 33 -14.40 3.61 -7.32
CA ALA A 33 -14.54 4.10 -5.96
C ALA A 33 -13.39 3.61 -5.06
N LEU A 34 -13.02 2.33 -5.15
CA LEU A 34 -11.90 1.75 -4.41
C LEU A 34 -10.57 2.39 -4.77
N SER A 35 -10.32 2.61 -6.06
CA SER A 35 -9.06 3.24 -6.51
C SER A 35 -8.93 4.68 -6.02
N ARG A 36 -9.99 5.49 -6.14
CA ARG A 36 -10.00 6.86 -5.63
C ARG A 36 -9.78 6.91 -4.12
N ALA A 37 -10.50 6.06 -3.39
CA ALA A 37 -10.39 5.99 -1.94
C ALA A 37 -8.99 5.51 -1.52
N ALA A 38 -8.44 4.51 -2.20
CA ALA A 38 -7.09 3.98 -1.93
C ALA A 38 -6.03 5.08 -2.06
N ILE A 39 -6.01 5.80 -3.18
CA ILE A 39 -5.04 6.87 -3.44
C ILE A 39 -5.13 7.96 -2.37
N THR A 40 -6.34 8.45 -2.09
CA THR A 40 -6.56 9.52 -1.11
C THR A 40 -6.19 9.09 0.31
N ARG A 41 -6.53 7.86 0.70
CA ARG A 41 -6.25 7.36 2.06
C ARG A 41 -4.77 7.06 2.27
N MET A 42 -4.11 6.47 1.27
CA MET A 42 -2.66 6.22 1.34
C MET A 42 -1.86 7.50 1.47
N GLU A 43 -2.20 8.53 0.70
CA GLU A 43 -1.56 9.84 0.80
C GLU A 43 -1.73 10.44 2.19
N LYS A 44 -2.95 10.41 2.75
CA LYS A 44 -3.22 10.89 4.11
C LYS A 44 -2.45 10.12 5.19
N VAL A 45 -2.36 8.79 5.07
CA VAL A 45 -1.57 7.98 6.00
C VAL A 45 -0.09 8.34 5.90
N LEU A 46 0.46 8.43 4.68
CA LEU A 46 1.84 8.81 4.45
C LEU A 46 2.16 10.18 5.07
N THR A 47 1.35 11.19 4.76
CA THR A 47 1.52 12.55 5.32
C THR A 47 1.42 12.55 6.85
N SER A 48 0.47 11.82 7.42
CA SER A 48 0.34 11.74 8.88
C SER A 48 1.54 11.06 9.55
N VAL A 49 2.08 10.02 8.93
CA VAL A 49 3.25 9.30 9.45
C VAL A 49 4.51 10.14 9.27
N GLU A 50 4.66 10.84 8.15
CA GLU A 50 5.74 11.78 7.86
C GLU A 50 5.81 12.92 8.90
N LEU A 51 4.69 13.60 9.13
CA LEU A 51 4.59 14.68 10.12
C LEU A 51 4.93 14.24 11.54
N ARG A 52 4.54 13.03 11.92
CA ARG A 52 4.76 12.53 13.30
C ARG A 52 6.14 11.95 13.51
N SER A 53 6.77 11.43 12.48
CA SER A 53 8.10 10.80 12.58
C SER A 53 9.24 11.79 12.32
N GLY A 54 8.95 12.89 11.61
CA GLY A 54 9.99 13.76 11.08
C GLY A 54 10.77 13.15 9.90
N ILE A 55 10.39 11.93 9.44
CA ILE A 55 11.05 11.26 8.32
C ILE A 55 10.37 11.71 7.02
N PRO A 56 11.05 12.46 6.14
CA PRO A 56 10.45 12.93 4.90
C PRO A 56 10.31 11.78 3.90
N ARG A 57 9.21 11.77 3.12
CA ARG A 57 8.96 10.74 2.09
C ARG A 57 10.08 10.62 1.06
N SER A 58 10.84 11.67 0.83
CA SER A 58 12.00 11.68 -0.08
C SER A 58 13.18 10.82 0.40
N SER A 59 13.26 10.55 1.72
CA SER A 59 14.30 9.69 2.30
C SER A 59 13.94 8.20 2.30
N VAL A 60 12.74 7.84 1.85
CA VAL A 60 12.23 6.47 1.88
C VAL A 60 12.85 5.63 0.79
N GLY A 61 13.34 4.44 1.14
CA GLY A 61 13.97 3.51 0.22
C GLY A 61 13.00 2.61 -0.55
N GLY A 62 11.76 2.44 -0.04
CA GLY A 62 10.75 1.59 -0.67
C GLY A 62 9.35 1.80 -0.12
N PHE A 63 8.35 1.54 -0.97
CA PHE A 63 6.92 1.58 -0.64
C PHE A 63 6.33 0.17 -0.75
N ALA A 64 6.19 -0.51 0.38
CA ALA A 64 5.53 -1.81 0.48
C ALA A 64 4.02 -1.59 0.70
N THR A 65 3.26 -1.52 -0.38
CA THR A 65 1.83 -1.26 -0.34
C THR A 65 1.04 -2.33 -1.10
N HIS A 66 -0.26 -2.38 -0.88
CA HIS A 66 -1.12 -3.15 -1.77
C HIS A 66 -1.04 -2.61 -3.20
N GLN A 67 -0.83 -3.51 -4.15
CA GLN A 67 -0.62 -3.20 -5.57
C GLN A 67 -1.61 -3.99 -6.44
N PRO A 68 -2.83 -3.48 -6.68
CA PRO A 68 -3.82 -4.20 -7.50
C PRO A 68 -3.43 -4.30 -8.96
N ASN A 69 -2.78 -3.26 -9.48
CA ASN A 69 -2.27 -3.20 -10.86
C ASN A 69 -1.21 -2.10 -11.01
N PRO A 70 -0.37 -2.15 -12.06
CA PRO A 70 0.69 -1.17 -12.27
C PRO A 70 0.21 0.27 -12.48
N ARG A 71 -0.99 0.44 -13.08
CA ARG A 71 -1.58 1.77 -13.32
C ARG A 71 -1.92 2.46 -11.99
N LEU A 72 -2.51 1.72 -11.05
CA LEU A 72 -2.83 2.27 -9.73
C LEU A 72 -1.57 2.62 -8.94
N VAL A 73 -0.52 1.80 -9.05
CA VAL A 73 0.80 2.11 -8.44
C VAL A 73 1.36 3.43 -8.99
N ALA A 74 1.30 3.64 -10.30
CA ALA A 74 1.77 4.89 -10.91
C ALA A 74 0.96 6.12 -10.45
N LEU A 75 -0.36 5.98 -10.34
CA LEU A 75 -1.23 7.05 -9.82
C LEU A 75 -0.95 7.33 -8.33
N LEU A 76 -0.74 6.30 -7.53
CA LEU A 76 -0.39 6.44 -6.13
C LEU A 76 0.97 7.14 -5.96
N ALA A 77 1.98 6.74 -6.73
CA ALA A 77 3.29 7.38 -6.73
C ALA A 77 3.19 8.88 -7.06
N LYS A 78 2.43 9.22 -8.10
CA LYS A 78 2.17 10.61 -8.48
C LYS A 78 1.49 11.40 -7.36
N GLN A 79 0.44 10.83 -6.76
CA GLN A 79 -0.31 11.48 -5.67
C GLN A 79 0.56 11.68 -4.42
N CYS A 80 1.40 10.70 -4.10
CA CYS A 80 2.33 10.79 -2.98
C CYS A 80 3.56 11.66 -3.26
N GLY A 81 3.76 12.13 -4.50
CA GLY A 81 4.93 12.93 -4.87
C GLY A 81 6.25 12.15 -4.79
N VAL A 82 6.22 10.84 -5.10
CA VAL A 82 7.39 9.96 -5.07
C VAL A 82 7.61 9.28 -6.41
N SER A 83 8.82 8.77 -6.65
CA SER A 83 9.13 8.03 -7.87
C SER A 83 8.37 6.69 -7.91
N PRO A 84 7.76 6.30 -9.04
CA PRO A 84 7.20 4.96 -9.20
C PRO A 84 8.22 3.83 -8.96
N ASN A 85 9.50 4.09 -9.16
CA ASN A 85 10.58 3.11 -8.96
C ASN A 85 10.83 2.78 -7.48
N THR A 86 10.27 3.56 -6.54
CA THR A 86 10.32 3.24 -5.11
C THR A 86 9.32 2.13 -4.72
N PHE A 87 8.40 1.77 -5.62
CA PHE A 87 7.49 0.66 -5.43
C PHE A 87 8.10 -0.61 -6.04
N PRO A 88 8.29 -1.70 -5.26
CA PRO A 88 8.68 -2.98 -5.80
C PRO A 88 7.70 -3.44 -6.90
N PRO A 89 8.16 -4.07 -7.99
CA PRO A 89 7.34 -4.30 -9.18
C PRO A 89 6.39 -5.53 -9.06
N VAL A 90 5.81 -5.77 -7.89
CA VAL A 90 4.99 -6.96 -7.61
C VAL A 90 3.79 -7.07 -8.55
N ALA A 91 3.03 -5.97 -8.70
CA ALA A 91 1.85 -5.97 -9.59
C ALA A 91 2.21 -6.22 -11.05
N ARG A 92 3.42 -5.83 -11.48
CA ARG A 92 3.90 -6.04 -12.85
C ARG A 92 4.32 -7.49 -13.09
N VAL A 93 4.92 -8.13 -12.10
CA VAL A 93 5.48 -9.49 -12.22
C VAL A 93 4.45 -10.56 -11.90
N SER A 94 3.67 -10.35 -10.85
CA SER A 94 2.78 -11.38 -10.27
C SER A 94 1.29 -11.03 -10.35
N GLY A 95 0.95 -9.82 -10.82
CA GLY A 95 -0.43 -9.32 -10.80
C GLY A 95 -0.90 -8.97 -9.39
N ASN A 96 -2.23 -8.97 -9.21
CA ASN A 96 -2.86 -8.73 -7.91
C ASN A 96 -2.91 -10.00 -7.09
N LEU A 97 -2.10 -10.08 -6.05
CA LEU A 97 -2.06 -11.21 -5.10
C LEU A 97 -3.07 -11.05 -3.93
N GLY A 98 -4.06 -10.17 -4.06
CA GLY A 98 -5.01 -9.89 -2.99
C GLY A 98 -4.33 -9.40 -1.71
N SER A 99 -4.69 -9.95 -0.56
CA SER A 99 -4.11 -9.60 0.75
C SER A 99 -2.59 -9.86 0.84
N SER A 100 -2.07 -10.80 0.06
CA SER A 100 -0.65 -11.15 0.05
C SER A 100 0.23 -10.12 -0.68
N THR A 101 -0.36 -9.22 -1.48
CA THR A 101 0.40 -8.24 -2.27
C THR A 101 1.29 -7.35 -1.40
N CYS A 102 0.78 -6.92 -0.24
CA CYS A 102 1.53 -6.06 0.68
C CYS A 102 2.75 -6.79 1.27
N GLY A 103 2.58 -8.07 1.65
CA GLY A 103 3.66 -8.92 2.15
C GLY A 103 4.73 -9.18 1.07
N ALA A 104 4.30 -9.48 -0.16
CA ALA A 104 5.20 -9.66 -1.30
C ALA A 104 5.99 -8.38 -1.61
N ALA A 105 5.33 -7.22 -1.56
CA ALA A 105 5.99 -5.93 -1.77
C ALA A 105 6.99 -5.61 -0.65
N LEU A 106 6.69 -5.96 0.60
CA LEU A 106 7.62 -5.82 1.71
C LEU A 106 8.84 -6.74 1.53
N HIS A 107 8.61 -7.99 1.19
CA HIS A 107 9.71 -8.95 0.92
C HIS A 107 10.66 -8.40 -0.15
N GLU A 108 10.13 -7.94 -1.28
CA GLU A 108 10.95 -7.38 -2.35
C GLU A 108 11.67 -6.09 -1.95
N ALA A 109 11.03 -5.21 -1.18
CA ALA A 109 11.66 -4.00 -0.66
C ALA A 109 12.82 -4.33 0.27
N LEU A 110 12.66 -5.31 1.16
CA LEU A 110 13.72 -5.80 2.03
C LEU A 110 14.85 -6.44 1.23
N ARG A 111 14.54 -7.28 0.25
CA ARG A 111 15.54 -7.91 -0.64
C ARG A 111 16.37 -6.89 -1.43
N ILE A 112 15.76 -5.76 -1.81
CA ILE A 112 16.48 -4.65 -2.43
C ILE A 112 17.38 -3.95 -1.40
N ALA A 113 16.88 -3.73 -0.18
CA ALA A 113 17.62 -3.10 0.88
C ALA A 113 18.84 -3.93 1.33
N GLU A 114 18.71 -5.26 1.41
CA GLU A 114 19.80 -6.17 1.79
C GLU A 114 21.03 -6.10 0.87
N LYS A 115 20.84 -5.63 -0.38
CA LYS A 115 21.93 -5.43 -1.33
C LYS A 115 22.68 -4.11 -1.13
N GLN A 116 22.18 -3.26 -0.25
CA GLN A 116 22.81 -1.99 0.09
C GLN A 116 23.73 -2.15 1.30
N SER A 117 24.75 -1.29 1.42
CA SER A 117 25.53 -1.22 2.66
C SER A 117 24.63 -0.75 3.82
N ARG A 118 24.93 -1.14 5.05
CA ARG A 118 24.17 -0.73 6.24
C ARG A 118 24.00 0.78 6.35
N ASP A 119 25.04 1.54 6.01
CA ASP A 119 25.04 3.00 6.04
C ASP A 119 24.06 3.65 5.03
N ASN A 120 23.62 2.89 4.02
CA ASN A 120 22.69 3.32 2.99
C ASN A 120 21.26 2.77 3.16
N LEU A 121 21.00 2.05 4.25
CA LEU A 121 19.66 1.54 4.52
C LEU A 121 18.69 2.69 4.80
N ARG A 122 17.59 2.72 4.04
CA ARG A 122 16.55 3.73 4.14
C ARG A 122 15.28 3.13 4.72
N PRO A 123 14.45 3.93 5.40
CA PRO A 123 13.14 3.49 5.86
C PRO A 123 12.28 2.94 4.73
N ILE A 124 11.45 1.92 5.02
CA ILE A 124 10.44 1.39 4.12
C ILE A 124 9.07 1.85 4.63
N PHE A 125 8.26 2.42 3.75
CA PHE A 125 6.86 2.68 4.05
C PHE A 125 6.04 1.43 3.82
N LEU A 126 5.47 0.89 4.88
CA LEU A 126 4.53 -0.22 4.83
C LEU A 126 3.12 0.31 4.99
N ALA A 127 2.24 0.04 4.03
CA ALA A 127 0.84 0.43 4.15
C ALA A 127 -0.09 -0.53 3.42
N SER A 128 -1.28 -0.71 3.94
CA SER A 128 -2.30 -1.59 3.38
C SER A 128 -3.68 -0.99 3.47
N LEU A 129 -4.55 -1.48 2.59
CA LEU A 129 -5.99 -1.26 2.62
C LEU A 129 -6.69 -2.61 2.60
N GLY A 130 -7.77 -2.72 3.36
CA GLY A 130 -8.58 -3.92 3.45
C GLY A 130 -10.07 -3.66 3.22
N PRO A 131 -10.91 -4.70 3.21
CA PRO A 131 -12.36 -4.60 3.14
C PRO A 131 -12.92 -3.63 4.19
N GLY A 132 -14.04 -2.95 3.86
CA GLY A 132 -14.57 -1.86 4.69
C GLY A 132 -13.72 -0.59 4.65
N LEU A 133 -12.75 -0.56 3.74
CA LEU A 133 -11.71 0.47 3.62
C LEU A 133 -11.04 0.77 4.97
N LEU A 134 -10.70 -0.30 5.67
CA LEU A 134 -9.70 -0.25 6.72
C LEU A 134 -8.34 0.08 6.08
N PHE A 135 -7.64 1.04 6.63
CA PHE A 135 -6.34 1.45 6.11
C PHE A 135 -5.36 1.69 7.25
N GLY A 136 -4.11 1.45 6.97
CA GLY A 136 -3.05 1.70 7.94
C GLY A 136 -1.67 1.70 7.28
N GLY A 137 -0.73 2.35 7.94
CA GLY A 137 0.65 2.38 7.48
C GLY A 137 1.60 2.91 8.53
N GLY A 138 2.88 2.69 8.29
CA GLY A 138 3.95 3.12 9.17
C GLY A 138 5.32 2.97 8.52
N TRP A 139 6.35 3.44 9.21
CA TRP A 139 7.74 3.24 8.81
C TRP A 139 8.33 1.98 9.44
N LEU A 140 9.03 1.22 8.62
CA LEU A 140 10.02 0.25 9.05
C LEU A 140 11.38 0.92 8.93
N THR A 141 12.02 1.17 10.05
CA THR A 141 13.36 1.77 10.11
C THR A 141 14.41 0.71 10.40
N PRO A 142 15.62 0.80 9.83
CA PRO A 142 16.74 -0.01 10.27
C PRO A 142 16.92 0.14 11.78
N ARG A 143 17.38 -0.90 12.45
CA ARG A 143 17.87 -0.82 13.84
C ARG A 143 19.38 -0.63 13.80
N ASP A 144 19.85 0.21 14.71
CA ASP A 144 21.26 0.36 15.03
C ASP A 144 21.83 -0.95 15.57
#